data_d2c86e9a4238da50b2b8d1e87e7ae997
#
_entry.id   d2c86e9a4238da50b2b8d1e87e7ae997
#
_cell.length_a   1.000
_cell.length_b   1.000
_cell.length_c   1.000
_cell.angle_alpha   90.00
_cell.angle_beta   90.00
_cell.angle_gamma   90.00
#
_symmetry.space_group_name_H-M   'P 1'
#
loop_
_entity.id
_entity.type
_entity.pdbx_description
1 polymer ?
#
loop_
_entity_poly.entity_id
_entity_poly.type
_entity_poly.pdbx_seq_one_letter_code
_entity_poly.pdbx_strand_id
1 'polypeptide(L)'
;YIGKNFKINEYKANGTIKKVNLRIKDNFIVQNIALNFIVENNLTLINSIQANYEGISVSNGSVNLEKEKDIQIKGKFNTQFNLGEVKLNRIFKKIKFFEQNKVSIQGSLLHEFNLQINNNFKIVDYEYKSSGNMSQSQIILKKELKNNFTTKPFKKILFKKNKIEINYNKKNKNSLIL
;
A
#
# COMPACT_ATOMS: atom_id res chain seq x y z
N TYR A 1 -30.82 -5.43 -19.07
CA TYR A 1 -31.90 -6.41 -19.31
C TYR A 1 -32.61 -6.70 -17.98
N ILE A 2 -33.92 -6.51 -17.91
CA ILE A 2 -34.73 -6.73 -16.71
C ILE A 2 -35.56 -8.00 -16.92
N GLY A 3 -35.34 -9.03 -16.09
CA GLY A 3 -36.06 -10.28 -16.18
C GLY A 3 -37.48 -10.23 -15.61
N LYS A 4 -38.29 -11.29 -15.84
CA LYS A 4 -39.71 -11.37 -15.48
C LYS A 4 -40.04 -11.07 -13.98
N ASN A 5 -39.08 -11.13 -13.06
CA ASN A 5 -39.27 -10.85 -11.63
C ASN A 5 -38.53 -9.58 -11.18
N PHE A 6 -38.39 -8.58 -12.04
CA PHE A 6 -37.61 -7.37 -11.80
C PHE A 6 -36.15 -7.65 -11.42
N LYS A 7 -35.63 -8.83 -11.76
CA LYS A 7 -34.21 -9.13 -11.59
C LYS A 7 -33.40 -8.52 -12.73
N ILE A 8 -32.39 -7.74 -12.39
CA ILE A 8 -31.41 -7.26 -13.35
C ILE A 8 -30.49 -8.43 -13.66
N ASN A 9 -30.60 -9.01 -14.86
CA ASN A 9 -29.81 -10.17 -15.26
C ASN A 9 -28.44 -9.77 -15.79
N GLU A 10 -28.37 -8.60 -16.43
CA GLU A 10 -27.14 -8.07 -16.98
C GLU A 10 -27.09 -6.56 -16.71
N TYR A 11 -26.00 -6.08 -16.24
CA TYR A 11 -25.74 -4.66 -16.08
C TYR A 11 -24.28 -4.33 -16.38
N LYS A 12 -24.09 -3.15 -16.90
CA LYS A 12 -22.78 -2.54 -17.09
C LYS A 12 -22.86 -1.08 -16.68
N ALA A 13 -21.98 -0.68 -15.81
CA ALA A 13 -21.79 0.72 -15.43
C ALA A 13 -20.31 1.08 -15.56
N ASN A 14 -20.02 2.28 -16.00
CA ASN A 14 -18.68 2.82 -16.01
C ASN A 14 -18.68 4.28 -15.50
N GLY A 15 -17.55 4.72 -15.04
CA GLY A 15 -17.44 6.08 -14.54
C GLY A 15 -16.00 6.48 -14.24
N THR A 16 -15.86 7.76 -13.95
CA THR A 16 -14.58 8.36 -13.58
C THR A 16 -14.76 9.18 -12.32
N ILE A 17 -13.89 8.99 -11.35
CA ILE A 17 -13.75 9.84 -10.18
C ILE A 17 -12.53 10.73 -10.38
N LYS A 18 -12.67 12.04 -10.15
CA LYS A 18 -11.58 13.01 -10.31
C LYS A 18 -11.46 13.89 -9.07
N LYS A 19 -10.24 13.94 -8.50
CA LYS A 19 -9.85 14.87 -7.41
C LYS A 19 -10.75 14.84 -6.18
N VAL A 20 -11.16 13.67 -5.74
CA VAL A 20 -11.93 13.49 -4.51
C VAL A 20 -10.98 13.39 -3.31
N ASN A 21 -11.37 13.97 -2.19
CA ASN A 21 -10.72 13.78 -0.91
C ASN A 21 -11.60 12.89 -0.03
N LEU A 22 -11.02 11.82 0.53
CA LEU A 22 -11.71 10.89 1.40
C LEU A 22 -11.17 11.02 2.83
N ARG A 23 -12.04 11.36 3.76
CA ARG A 23 -11.75 11.33 5.20
C ARG A 23 -12.23 10.01 5.78
N ILE A 24 -11.31 9.16 6.24
CA ILE A 24 -11.64 7.83 6.82
C ILE A 24 -11.85 7.92 8.33
N LYS A 25 -11.04 8.73 9.01
CA LYS A 25 -11.12 9.08 10.43
C LYS A 25 -10.56 10.48 10.60
N ASP A 26 -10.69 11.07 11.78
CA ASP A 26 -10.36 12.46 12.07
C ASP A 26 -9.02 12.97 11.54
N ASN A 27 -8.02 12.08 11.43
CA ASN A 27 -6.68 12.44 10.97
C ASN A 27 -6.21 11.64 9.74
N PHE A 28 -7.09 10.86 9.09
CA PHE A 28 -6.73 10.06 7.93
C PHE A 28 -7.46 10.60 6.70
N ILE A 29 -6.82 11.48 5.96
CA ILE A 29 -7.38 12.09 4.76
C ILE A 29 -6.54 11.67 3.55
N VAL A 30 -7.13 10.87 2.67
CA VAL A 30 -6.57 10.56 1.35
C VAL A 30 -7.01 11.65 0.39
N GLN A 31 -6.06 12.26 -0.30
CA GLN A 31 -6.29 13.41 -1.15
C GLN A 31 -6.11 13.09 -2.63
N ASN A 32 -6.75 13.89 -3.48
CA ASN A 32 -6.59 13.84 -4.95
C ASN A 32 -6.85 12.44 -5.53
N ILE A 33 -7.83 11.73 -4.97
CA ILE A 33 -8.22 10.42 -5.50
C ILE A 33 -8.79 10.61 -6.90
N ALA A 34 -8.21 9.91 -7.86
CA ALA A 34 -8.71 9.81 -9.22
C ALA A 34 -8.66 8.34 -9.65
N LEU A 35 -9.69 7.89 -10.36
CA LEU A 35 -9.77 6.54 -10.90
C LEU A 35 -10.85 6.43 -11.98
N ASN A 36 -10.75 5.41 -12.81
CA ASN A 36 -11.80 4.95 -13.71
C ASN A 36 -12.31 3.60 -13.23
N PHE A 37 -13.61 3.35 -13.37
CA PHE A 37 -14.17 2.06 -13.02
C PHE A 37 -15.14 1.54 -14.09
N ILE A 38 -15.22 0.21 -14.18
CA ILE A 38 -16.20 -0.54 -14.95
C ILE A 38 -16.75 -1.61 -14.02
N VAL A 39 -18.06 -1.69 -13.92
CA VAL A 39 -18.77 -2.71 -13.14
C VAL A 39 -19.68 -3.47 -14.07
N GLU A 40 -19.49 -4.78 -14.18
CA GLU A 40 -20.30 -5.68 -15.01
C GLU A 40 -20.60 -6.93 -14.20
N ASN A 41 -21.88 -7.25 -13.96
CA ASN A 41 -22.29 -8.47 -13.25
C ASN A 41 -21.40 -8.85 -12.06
N ASN A 42 -20.47 -9.78 -12.29
CA ASN A 42 -19.56 -10.30 -11.27
C ASN A 42 -18.16 -9.70 -11.34
N LEU A 43 -17.91 -8.74 -12.23
CA LEU A 43 -16.62 -8.15 -12.47
C LEU A 43 -16.62 -6.66 -12.15
N THR A 44 -15.66 -6.22 -11.38
CA THR A 44 -15.36 -4.78 -11.21
C THR A 44 -13.90 -4.52 -11.54
N LEU A 45 -13.69 -3.66 -12.51
CA LEU A 45 -12.35 -3.18 -12.90
C LEU A 45 -12.19 -1.75 -12.47
N ILE A 46 -11.13 -1.46 -11.73
CA ILE A 46 -10.75 -0.10 -11.34
C ILE A 46 -9.34 0.15 -11.89
N ASN A 47 -9.19 1.20 -12.68
CA ASN A 47 -7.94 1.52 -13.36
C ASN A 47 -7.55 2.99 -13.15
N SER A 48 -6.30 3.30 -13.49
CA SER A 48 -5.74 4.66 -13.39
C SER A 48 -5.85 5.25 -11.98
N ILE A 49 -5.75 4.41 -10.96
CA ILE A 49 -5.86 4.85 -9.57
C ILE A 49 -4.69 5.76 -9.24
N GLN A 50 -5.01 6.95 -8.75
CA GLN A 50 -4.08 7.93 -8.21
C GLN A 50 -4.61 8.40 -6.85
N ALA A 51 -3.71 8.66 -5.92
CA ALA A 51 -4.04 9.19 -4.60
C ALA A 51 -2.81 9.73 -3.89
N ASN A 52 -3.00 10.61 -2.92
CA ASN A 52 -1.95 11.14 -2.07
C ASN A 52 -2.30 11.00 -0.60
N TYR A 53 -1.35 10.57 0.21
CA TYR A 53 -1.49 10.51 1.66
C TYR A 53 -0.15 10.81 2.36
N GLU A 54 -0.09 11.87 3.15
CA GLU A 54 1.03 12.21 4.06
C GLU A 54 2.44 12.16 3.44
N GLY A 55 2.56 12.45 2.15
CA GLY A 55 3.83 12.39 1.41
C GLY A 55 4.11 11.06 0.73
N ILE A 56 3.10 10.20 0.68
CA ILE A 56 3.04 9.02 -0.18
C ILE A 56 2.13 9.36 -1.36
N SER A 57 2.62 9.17 -2.58
CA SER A 57 1.82 9.28 -3.81
C SER A 57 1.61 7.90 -4.40
N VAL A 58 0.38 7.58 -4.71
CA VAL A 58 -0.03 6.36 -5.44
C VAL A 58 -0.26 6.72 -6.90
N SER A 59 0.23 5.91 -7.81
CA SER A 59 0.03 6.07 -9.26
C SER A 59 -0.05 4.72 -9.97
N ASN A 60 -0.59 4.76 -11.18
CA ASN A 60 -0.73 3.58 -12.06
C ASN A 60 -1.43 2.39 -11.37
N GLY A 61 -2.35 2.70 -10.45
CA GLY A 61 -3.05 1.67 -9.72
C GLY A 61 -4.13 1.01 -10.58
N SER A 62 -4.28 -0.29 -10.39
CA SER A 62 -5.39 -1.06 -10.94
C SER A 62 -5.84 -2.13 -9.95
N VAL A 63 -7.15 -2.37 -9.89
CA VAL A 63 -7.78 -3.42 -9.09
C VAL A 63 -8.80 -4.14 -9.95
N ASN A 64 -8.73 -5.46 -9.93
CA ASN A 64 -9.73 -6.35 -10.49
C ASN A 64 -10.42 -7.09 -9.34
N LEU A 65 -11.75 -7.03 -9.30
CA LEU A 65 -12.58 -7.75 -8.36
C LEU A 65 -13.51 -8.66 -9.14
N GLU A 66 -13.39 -9.96 -8.91
CA GLU A 66 -14.24 -11.00 -9.51
C GLU A 66 -15.02 -11.71 -8.41
N LYS A 67 -16.33 -11.86 -8.60
CA LYS A 67 -17.21 -12.55 -7.66
C LYS A 67 -17.76 -13.80 -8.31
N GLU A 68 -17.25 -14.95 -7.91
CA GLU A 68 -17.80 -16.27 -8.21
C GLU A 68 -18.35 -16.90 -6.92
N LYS A 69 -17.79 -18.02 -6.50
CA LYS A 69 -18.07 -18.63 -5.18
C LYS A 69 -17.50 -17.77 -4.04
N ASP A 70 -16.29 -17.28 -4.24
CA ASP A 70 -15.59 -16.34 -3.37
C ASP A 70 -15.31 -15.05 -4.13
N ILE A 71 -14.99 -13.99 -3.41
CA ILE A 71 -14.54 -12.72 -3.99
C ILE A 71 -13.03 -12.77 -4.15
N GLN A 72 -12.55 -12.65 -5.37
CA GLN A 72 -11.14 -12.50 -5.71
C GLN A 72 -10.82 -11.04 -5.99
N ILE A 73 -9.82 -10.50 -5.32
CA ILE A 73 -9.37 -9.12 -5.51
C ILE A 73 -7.88 -9.16 -5.85
N LYS A 74 -7.54 -8.74 -7.07
CA LYS A 74 -6.16 -8.62 -7.53
C LYS A 74 -5.87 -7.16 -7.84
N GLY A 75 -4.71 -6.70 -7.48
CA GLY A 75 -4.36 -5.33 -7.79
C GLY A 75 -2.86 -5.07 -7.80
N LYS A 76 -2.52 -3.95 -8.44
CA LYS A 76 -1.16 -3.43 -8.47
C LYS A 76 -1.18 -1.91 -8.44
N PHE A 77 -0.15 -1.31 -7.86
CA PHE A 77 0.04 0.14 -7.87
C PHE A 77 1.49 0.51 -7.58
N ASN A 78 1.89 1.68 -8.01
CA ASN A 78 3.18 2.25 -7.67
C ASN A 78 3.02 3.25 -6.52
N THR A 79 4.00 3.27 -5.62
CA THR A 79 4.12 4.35 -4.65
C THR A 79 5.44 5.09 -4.83
N GLN A 80 5.39 6.40 -4.64
CA GLN A 80 6.55 7.24 -4.37
C GLN A 80 6.37 7.85 -2.99
N PHE A 81 7.42 7.88 -2.19
CA PHE A 81 7.37 8.43 -0.84
C PHE A 81 8.58 9.25 -0.50
N ASN A 82 8.31 10.33 0.23
CA ASN A 82 9.31 11.18 0.86
C ASN A 82 8.80 11.54 2.26
N LEU A 83 9.23 10.74 3.23
CA LEU A 83 8.73 10.74 4.59
C LEU A 83 9.85 11.13 5.56
N GLY A 84 9.73 12.31 6.13
CA GLY A 84 10.54 12.73 7.26
C GLY A 84 9.99 12.25 8.60
N GLU A 85 10.71 12.51 9.68
CA GLU A 85 10.41 12.10 11.07
C GLU A 85 8.94 12.34 11.46
N VAL A 86 8.43 13.56 11.25
CA VAL A 86 7.07 13.94 11.67
C VAL A 86 6.00 13.09 10.97
N LYS A 87 6.15 12.86 9.67
CA LYS A 87 5.21 12.05 8.89
C LYS A 87 5.29 10.57 9.28
N LEU A 88 6.50 10.03 9.45
CA LEU A 88 6.70 8.66 9.88
C LEU A 88 6.10 8.41 11.26
N ASN A 89 6.32 9.31 12.21
CA ASN A 89 5.72 9.21 13.54
C ASN A 89 4.19 9.28 13.51
N ARG A 90 3.61 10.03 12.57
CA ARG A 90 2.16 10.11 12.39
C ARG A 90 1.58 8.81 11.80
N ILE A 91 2.24 8.25 10.79
CA ILE A 91 1.82 7.00 10.14
C ILE A 91 2.00 5.80 11.06
N PHE A 92 3.14 5.74 11.75
CA PHE A 92 3.57 4.60 12.56
C PHE A 92 3.53 4.86 14.07
N LYS A 93 2.51 5.57 14.54
CA LYS A 93 2.33 6.00 15.96
C LYS A 93 2.58 4.94 17.04
N LYS A 94 2.44 3.66 16.71
CA LYS A 94 2.59 2.56 17.68
C LYS A 94 3.95 1.87 17.62
N ILE A 95 4.83 2.29 16.73
CA ILE A 95 6.13 1.66 16.56
C ILE A 95 7.18 2.47 17.32
N LYS A 96 7.59 2.00 18.49
CA LYS A 96 8.58 2.64 19.37
C LYS A 96 9.89 3.03 18.67
N PHE A 97 10.28 2.30 17.64
CA PHE A 97 11.48 2.60 16.87
C PHE A 97 11.44 4.01 16.26
N PHE A 98 10.31 4.40 15.66
CA PHE A 98 10.15 5.73 15.06
C PHE A 98 10.02 6.84 16.12
N GLU A 99 9.43 6.54 17.28
CA GLU A 99 9.36 7.50 18.39
C GLU A 99 10.73 7.81 19.02
N GLN A 100 11.62 6.83 19.00
CA GLN A 100 12.92 6.94 19.67
C GLN A 100 14.04 7.42 18.74
N ASN A 101 13.87 7.32 17.43
CA ASN A 101 14.92 7.63 16.47
C ASN A 101 14.39 8.60 15.40
N LYS A 102 15.27 9.48 14.92
CA LYS A 102 14.92 10.34 13.78
C LYS A 102 15.12 9.56 12.48
N VAL A 103 14.05 9.30 11.79
CA VAL A 103 14.06 8.52 10.56
C VAL A 103 13.55 9.37 9.42
N SER A 104 14.20 9.30 8.28
CA SER A 104 13.70 9.80 7.00
C SER A 104 13.92 8.75 5.93
N ILE A 105 12.90 8.56 5.09
CA ILE A 105 12.93 7.59 3.99
C ILE A 105 12.41 8.23 2.70
N GLN A 106 13.07 7.91 1.59
CA GLN A 106 12.66 8.33 0.27
C GLN A 106 12.84 7.17 -0.71
N GLY A 107 11.87 6.95 -1.57
CA GLY A 107 11.94 5.86 -2.53
C GLY A 107 10.67 5.67 -3.34
N SER A 108 10.67 4.57 -4.09
CA SER A 108 9.53 4.12 -4.88
C SER A 108 9.40 2.61 -4.83
N LEU A 109 8.16 2.13 -4.73
CA LEU A 109 7.84 0.71 -4.69
C LEU A 109 6.71 0.40 -5.68
N LEU A 110 6.82 -0.72 -6.36
CA LEU A 110 5.72 -1.40 -7.02
C LEU A 110 5.10 -2.38 -6.02
N HIS A 111 3.80 -2.37 -5.92
CA HIS A 111 3.02 -3.27 -5.07
C HIS A 111 2.10 -4.12 -5.92
N GLU A 112 2.01 -5.40 -5.57
CA GLU A 112 1.08 -6.35 -6.15
C GLU A 112 0.41 -7.12 -5.02
N PHE A 113 -0.89 -7.35 -5.14
CA PHE A 113 -1.63 -8.12 -4.16
C PHE A 113 -2.69 -8.99 -4.79
N ASN A 114 -2.95 -10.11 -4.15
CA ASN A 114 -4.05 -11.01 -4.43
C ASN A 114 -4.71 -11.38 -3.10
N LEU A 115 -6.02 -11.18 -3.02
CA LEU A 115 -6.82 -11.42 -1.83
C LEU A 115 -8.04 -12.24 -2.18
N GLN A 116 -8.30 -13.31 -1.45
CA GLN A 116 -9.51 -14.10 -1.57
C GLN A 116 -10.36 -13.95 -0.30
N ILE A 117 -11.62 -13.62 -0.49
CA ILE A 117 -12.59 -13.40 0.59
C ILE A 117 -13.80 -14.31 0.35
N ASN A 118 -14.20 -15.09 1.34
CA ASN A 118 -15.39 -15.94 1.25
C ASN A 118 -16.70 -15.13 1.43
N ASN A 119 -17.84 -15.79 1.23
CA ASN A 119 -19.15 -15.18 1.35
C ASN A 119 -19.48 -14.62 2.75
N ASN A 120 -18.73 -15.00 3.78
CA ASN A 120 -18.84 -14.45 5.13
C ASN A 120 -17.88 -13.27 5.38
N PHE A 121 -17.33 -12.69 4.32
CA PHE A 121 -16.34 -11.60 4.35
C PHE A 121 -15.08 -11.92 5.17
N LYS A 122 -14.70 -13.20 5.27
CA LYS A 122 -13.45 -13.61 5.91
C LYS A 122 -12.37 -13.82 4.85
N ILE A 123 -11.17 -13.32 5.12
CA ILE A 123 -10.00 -13.54 4.27
C ILE A 123 -9.61 -15.01 4.35
N VAL A 124 -9.69 -15.72 3.22
CA VAL A 124 -9.32 -17.14 3.12
C VAL A 124 -7.94 -17.36 2.56
N ASP A 125 -7.48 -16.46 1.68
CA ASP A 125 -6.11 -16.46 1.17
C ASP A 125 -5.65 -15.04 0.84
N TYR A 126 -4.33 -14.82 0.88
CA TYR A 126 -3.72 -13.56 0.49
C TYR A 126 -2.28 -13.74 0.08
N GLU A 127 -1.87 -12.93 -0.87
CA GLU A 127 -0.49 -12.74 -1.29
C GLU A 127 -0.24 -11.25 -1.49
N TYR A 128 0.89 -10.76 -1.02
CA TYR A 128 1.35 -9.38 -1.23
C TYR A 128 2.82 -9.40 -1.57
N LYS A 129 3.17 -8.70 -2.65
CA LYS A 129 4.54 -8.48 -3.08
C LYS A 129 4.80 -6.99 -3.20
N SER A 130 5.96 -6.57 -2.79
CA SER A 130 6.41 -5.20 -3.02
C SER A 130 7.88 -5.21 -3.38
N SER A 131 8.25 -4.47 -4.41
CA SER A 131 9.65 -4.35 -4.86
C SER A 131 9.94 -2.93 -5.32
N GLY A 132 11.17 -2.49 -5.12
CA GLY A 132 11.60 -1.17 -5.58
C GLY A 132 12.88 -0.69 -4.95
N ASN A 133 13.07 0.62 -4.94
CA ASN A 133 14.32 1.23 -4.52
C ASN A 133 14.09 2.30 -3.45
N MET A 134 14.92 2.28 -2.42
CA MET A 134 15.10 3.41 -1.53
C MET A 134 16.26 4.26 -2.04
N SER A 135 15.97 5.48 -2.46
CA SER A 135 16.95 6.37 -3.05
C SER A 135 17.89 6.99 -1.99
N GLN A 136 17.32 7.44 -0.90
CA GLN A 136 18.04 8.00 0.23
C GLN A 136 17.23 7.81 1.51
N SER A 137 17.85 7.18 2.51
CA SER A 137 17.22 6.98 3.81
C SER A 137 18.23 7.17 4.90
N GLN A 138 17.79 7.74 6.01
CA GLN A 138 18.65 8.06 7.13
C GLN A 138 17.98 7.66 8.43
N ILE A 139 18.76 7.08 9.32
CA ILE A 139 18.40 6.83 10.70
C ILE A 139 19.39 7.54 11.60
N ILE A 140 18.91 8.43 12.47
CA ILE A 140 19.70 9.03 13.54
C ILE A 140 19.21 8.41 14.84
N LEU A 141 20.06 7.61 15.47
CA LEU A 141 19.75 6.88 16.68
C LEU A 141 19.73 7.83 17.89
N LYS A 142 18.84 7.60 18.82
CA LYS A 142 18.79 8.33 20.11
C LYS A 142 20.06 8.07 20.93
N LYS A 143 20.56 6.82 20.94
CA LYS A 143 21.78 6.41 21.60
C LYS A 143 22.79 5.93 20.54
N GLU A 144 24.04 6.19 20.78
CA GLU A 144 25.13 5.68 19.96
C GLU A 144 25.20 4.15 20.04
N LEU A 145 25.41 3.51 18.88
CA LEU A 145 25.71 2.08 18.82
C LEU A 145 27.22 1.90 18.76
N LYS A 146 27.71 1.02 19.63
CA LYS A 146 29.07 0.50 19.61
C LYS A 146 28.96 -1.01 19.32
N ASN A 147 29.65 -1.48 18.30
CA ASN A 147 29.72 -2.90 18.00
C ASN A 147 31.18 -3.31 17.72
N ASN A 148 31.43 -4.62 17.62
CA ASN A 148 32.75 -5.17 17.39
C ASN A 148 33.33 -4.93 15.99
N PHE A 149 32.52 -4.42 15.07
CA PHE A 149 32.90 -4.17 13.67
C PHE A 149 33.26 -2.71 13.42
N THR A 150 33.00 -1.82 14.36
CA THR A 150 33.31 -0.38 14.25
C THR A 150 34.29 0.06 15.33
N THR A 151 35.36 0.73 14.92
CA THR A 151 36.38 1.28 15.84
C THR A 151 35.84 2.42 16.71
N LYS A 152 34.81 3.12 16.24
CA LYS A 152 34.16 4.25 16.93
C LYS A 152 32.64 4.03 17.01
N PRO A 153 31.99 4.48 18.10
CA PRO A 153 30.56 4.51 18.20
C PRO A 153 29.96 5.33 17.05
N PHE A 154 28.80 4.91 16.53
CA PHE A 154 28.09 5.66 15.50
C PHE A 154 26.65 5.95 15.92
N LYS A 155 26.13 7.06 15.43
CA LYS A 155 24.79 7.53 15.72
C LYS A 155 23.94 7.70 14.46
N LYS A 156 24.58 7.72 13.28
CA LYS A 156 23.94 7.97 12.01
C LYS A 156 24.18 6.81 11.04
N ILE A 157 23.10 6.31 10.48
CA ILE A 157 23.11 5.28 9.43
C ILE A 157 22.51 5.90 8.17
N LEU A 158 23.19 5.78 7.05
CA LEU A 158 22.76 6.24 5.75
C LEU A 158 22.62 5.05 4.82
N PHE A 159 21.45 4.94 4.20
CA PHE A 159 21.18 3.98 3.14
C PHE A 159 21.07 4.74 1.82
N LYS A 160 21.82 4.33 0.81
CA LYS A 160 21.80 4.93 -0.52
C LYS A 160 21.56 3.85 -1.55
N LYS A 161 20.57 4.05 -2.41
CA LYS A 161 20.26 3.15 -3.56
C LYS A 161 20.07 1.67 -3.18
N ASN A 162 19.33 1.42 -2.11
CA ASN A 162 19.03 0.05 -1.67
C ASN A 162 17.81 -0.49 -2.42
N LYS A 163 17.89 -1.72 -2.88
CA LYS A 163 16.75 -2.49 -3.38
C LYS A 163 16.01 -3.09 -2.21
N ILE A 164 14.68 -3.06 -2.26
CA ILE A 164 13.81 -3.67 -1.27
C ILE A 164 12.88 -4.64 -1.98
N GLU A 165 12.74 -5.83 -1.42
CA GLU A 165 11.73 -6.81 -1.81
C GLU A 165 11.00 -7.30 -0.56
N ILE A 166 9.68 -7.29 -0.61
CA ILE A 166 8.80 -7.73 0.48
C ILE A 166 7.85 -8.76 -0.11
N ASN A 167 7.83 -9.96 0.45
CA ASN A 167 6.88 -11.01 0.11
C ASN A 167 6.13 -11.43 1.36
N TYR A 168 4.81 -11.41 1.29
CA TYR A 168 3.94 -11.77 2.40
C TYR A 168 2.78 -12.60 1.90
N ASN A 169 2.60 -13.82 2.41
CA ASN A 169 1.48 -14.67 2.05
C ASN A 169 1.03 -15.53 3.23
N LYS A 170 -0.15 -16.13 3.11
CA LYS A 170 -0.74 -16.94 4.17
C LYS A 170 0.06 -18.21 4.48
N LYS A 171 0.73 -18.81 3.49
CA LYS A 171 1.45 -20.07 3.63
C LYS A 171 2.85 -19.88 4.19
N ASN A 172 3.56 -18.86 3.74
CA ASN A 172 4.95 -18.60 4.12
C ASN A 172 4.97 -17.37 5.01
N LYS A 173 5.09 -17.57 6.31
CA LYS A 173 5.20 -16.47 7.26
C LYS A 173 6.40 -15.57 6.89
N ASN A 174 6.13 -14.46 6.20
CA ASN A 174 6.98 -13.28 5.99
C ASN A 174 8.41 -13.52 5.47
N SER A 175 8.72 -13.07 4.27
CA SER A 175 10.10 -12.81 3.86
C SER A 175 10.30 -11.31 3.55
N LEU A 176 11.25 -10.69 4.22
CA LEU A 176 11.77 -9.36 3.91
C LEU A 176 13.20 -9.54 3.43
N ILE A 177 13.47 -9.12 2.20
CA ILE A 177 14.82 -9.09 1.63
C ILE A 177 15.20 -7.60 1.49
N LEU A 178 16.27 -7.21 2.14
CA LEU A 178 16.84 -5.87 2.12
C LEU A 178 18.12 -5.86 1.29
#